data_dad220cede57891327e82c065b054d97
#
_entry.id   dad220cede57891327e82c065b054d97
#
_cell.length_a   1.000
_cell.length_b   1.000
_cell.length_c   1.000
_cell.angle_alpha   90.00
_cell.angle_beta   90.00
_cell.angle_gamma   90.00
#
_symmetry.space_group_name_H-M   'P 1'
#
loop_
_entity.id
_entity.type
_entity.pdbx_description
1 polymer ?
#
loop_
_entity_poly.entity_id
_entity_poly.type
_entity_poly.pdbx_seq_one_letter_code
_entity_poly.pdbx_strand_id
1 'polypeptide(L)'
;MTKIINSVDQNFENDFNNLLTMNRSSDSDVTQTVAAIIDDIRKNGDEALLKYTHQFDKNSLDINNILLEEDEIERQSRDVPSDLCDALNVSMDRVRTYHEKQLPNDLVYEDNLNSKLGYVWRPVESVGIYVPGGTASYPSTVIMNAIPAVVAGVEDITMVTPMTNTAISPSVLFAAKICGIKKIYCIGGAQAVAALAYGTKTIKPVNKIVGPGNIYAVSYTHLTLPTRSYV
;
A
#
# COMPACT_ATOMS: atom_id res chain seq x y z
N MET A 1 -24.44 15.05 9.38
CA MET A 1 -25.21 15.73 8.29
C MET A 1 -24.23 16.26 7.28
N THR A 2 -24.45 16.05 6.01
CA THR A 2 -23.65 16.62 4.91
C THR A 2 -23.91 18.13 4.85
N LYS A 3 -22.85 18.97 4.96
CA LYS A 3 -22.94 20.42 4.78
C LYS A 3 -22.89 20.70 3.27
N ILE A 4 -23.90 21.36 2.73
CA ILE A 4 -23.93 21.82 1.35
C ILE A 4 -23.51 23.29 1.35
N ILE A 5 -22.52 23.66 0.54
CA ILE A 5 -22.05 25.02 0.33
C ILE A 5 -22.43 25.39 -1.10
N ASN A 6 -23.20 26.45 -1.26
CA ASN A 6 -23.69 26.89 -2.58
C ASN A 6 -22.96 28.17 -2.99
N SER A 7 -22.38 28.20 -4.18
CA SER A 7 -21.59 29.32 -4.70
C SER A 7 -22.37 30.64 -4.90
N VAL A 8 -23.70 30.59 -4.86
CA VAL A 8 -24.55 31.80 -4.94
C VAL A 8 -24.94 32.38 -3.57
N ASP A 9 -24.56 31.71 -2.46
CA ASP A 9 -24.88 32.17 -1.13
C ASP A 9 -23.93 33.32 -0.70
N GLN A 10 -24.47 34.32 0.01
CA GLN A 10 -23.70 35.47 0.46
C GLN A 10 -22.51 35.12 1.35
N ASN A 11 -22.55 33.97 2.03
CA ASN A 11 -21.48 33.49 2.92
C ASN A 11 -20.58 32.45 2.23
N PHE A 12 -20.70 32.21 0.93
CA PHE A 12 -19.94 31.19 0.22
C PHE A 12 -18.43 31.26 0.49
N GLU A 13 -17.84 32.47 0.30
CA GLU A 13 -16.39 32.66 0.47
C GLU A 13 -15.91 32.29 1.89
N ASN A 14 -16.67 32.69 2.92
CA ASN A 14 -16.34 32.35 4.31
C ASN A 14 -16.49 30.85 4.58
N ASP A 15 -17.59 30.25 4.13
CA ASP A 15 -17.84 28.82 4.34
C ASP A 15 -16.83 27.95 3.56
N PHE A 16 -16.47 28.38 2.35
CA PHE A 16 -15.47 27.70 1.53
C PHE A 16 -14.07 27.82 2.12
N ASN A 17 -13.66 29.02 2.55
CA ASN A 17 -12.38 29.24 3.24
C ASN A 17 -12.29 28.46 4.56
N ASN A 18 -13.38 28.40 5.33
CA ASN A 18 -13.44 27.55 6.53
C ASN A 18 -13.26 26.07 6.21
N LEU A 19 -13.89 25.57 5.13
CA LEU A 19 -13.71 24.19 4.67
C LEU A 19 -12.25 23.91 4.28
N LEU A 20 -11.59 24.83 3.58
CA LEU A 20 -10.19 24.70 3.19
C LEU A 20 -9.24 24.75 4.39
N THR A 21 -9.53 25.58 5.40
CA THR A 21 -8.69 25.71 6.60
C THR A 21 -8.90 24.57 7.59
N MET A 22 -10.11 24.02 7.71
CA MET A 22 -10.37 22.85 8.56
C MET A 22 -9.52 21.64 8.16
N ASN A 23 -9.20 21.48 6.87
CA ASN A 23 -8.33 20.41 6.40
C ASN A 23 -6.83 20.71 6.64
N ARG A 24 -6.42 21.97 6.71
CA ARG A 24 -5.00 22.35 6.86
C ARG A 24 -4.49 22.35 8.32
N SER A 25 -5.34 22.63 9.29
CA SER A 25 -4.95 22.67 10.70
C SER A 25 -4.69 21.28 11.30
N SER A 26 -5.29 20.22 10.74
CA SER A 26 -5.00 18.84 11.14
C SER A 26 -3.71 18.30 10.51
N ASP A 27 -3.21 18.89 9.42
CA ASP A 27 -2.07 18.37 8.67
C ASP A 27 -0.72 18.58 9.37
N SER A 28 -0.54 19.68 10.14
CA SER A 28 0.73 19.96 10.83
C SER A 28 1.02 18.95 11.95
N ASP A 29 0.02 18.66 12.78
CA ASP A 29 0.16 17.76 13.92
C ASP A 29 0.33 16.29 13.44
N VAL A 30 -0.40 15.93 12.38
CA VAL A 30 -0.24 14.61 11.73
C VAL A 30 1.15 14.48 11.14
N THR A 31 1.64 15.49 10.43
CA THR A 31 2.98 15.50 9.81
C THR A 31 4.08 15.33 10.86
N GLN A 32 4.01 16.05 11.98
CA GLN A 32 4.98 15.91 13.07
C GLN A 32 4.95 14.53 13.71
N THR A 33 3.74 13.99 13.95
CA THR A 33 3.55 12.65 14.49
C THR A 33 4.14 11.59 13.55
N VAL A 34 3.84 11.68 12.26
CA VAL A 34 4.35 10.75 11.25
C VAL A 34 5.88 10.85 11.12
N ALA A 35 6.45 12.06 11.14
CA ALA A 35 7.90 12.25 11.12
C ALA A 35 8.58 11.57 12.31
N ALA A 36 8.02 11.72 13.53
CA ALA A 36 8.54 11.06 14.71
C ALA A 36 8.47 9.53 14.62
N ILE A 37 7.38 8.97 14.07
CA ILE A 37 7.25 7.52 13.83
C ILE A 37 8.32 7.03 12.85
N ILE A 38 8.51 7.74 11.73
CA ILE A 38 9.51 7.39 10.72
C ILE A 38 10.91 7.39 11.32
N ASP A 39 11.25 8.42 12.07
CA ASP A 39 12.57 8.53 12.72
C ASP A 39 12.79 7.43 13.76
N ASP A 40 11.76 7.06 14.52
CA ASP A 40 11.83 5.98 15.51
C ASP A 40 12.03 4.62 14.80
N ILE A 41 11.28 4.34 13.73
CA ILE A 41 11.46 3.11 12.92
C ILE A 41 12.87 3.02 12.34
N ARG A 42 13.41 4.12 11.81
CA ARG A 42 14.79 4.15 11.26
C ARG A 42 15.86 3.85 12.31
N LYS A 43 15.64 4.28 13.54
CA LYS A 43 16.60 4.11 14.64
C LYS A 43 16.48 2.76 15.35
N ASN A 44 15.25 2.36 15.63
CA ASN A 44 14.95 1.24 16.54
C ASN A 44 14.30 0.04 15.84
N GLY A 45 13.99 0.13 14.52
CA GLY A 45 13.55 -0.99 13.69
C GLY A 45 12.31 -1.71 14.24
N ASP A 46 12.43 -3.02 14.44
CA ASP A 46 11.32 -3.89 14.89
C ASP A 46 10.75 -3.49 16.25
N GLU A 47 11.55 -2.97 17.16
CA GLU A 47 11.08 -2.52 18.48
C GLU A 47 10.11 -1.35 18.34
N ALA A 48 10.46 -0.34 17.54
CA ALA A 48 9.56 0.77 17.25
C ALA A 48 8.33 0.33 16.46
N LEU A 49 8.49 -0.60 15.51
CA LEU A 49 7.39 -1.15 14.73
C LEU A 49 6.33 -1.78 15.64
N LEU A 50 6.73 -2.66 16.54
CA LEU A 50 5.83 -3.31 17.50
C LEU A 50 5.19 -2.31 18.46
N LYS A 51 5.97 -1.35 19.00
CA LYS A 51 5.47 -0.29 19.87
C LYS A 51 4.30 0.45 19.23
N TYR A 52 4.44 0.92 17.99
CA TYR A 52 3.37 1.65 17.31
C TYR A 52 2.23 0.75 16.86
N THR A 53 2.49 -0.50 16.48
CA THR A 53 1.47 -1.49 16.16
C THR A 53 0.59 -1.77 17.37
N HIS A 54 1.17 -1.98 18.56
CA HIS A 54 0.40 -2.14 19.80
C HIS A 54 -0.40 -0.88 20.15
N GLN A 55 0.19 0.29 19.98
CA GLN A 55 -0.44 1.57 20.32
C GLN A 55 -1.65 1.88 19.42
N PHE A 56 -1.55 1.65 18.12
CA PHE A 56 -2.56 2.09 17.15
C PHE A 56 -3.52 0.97 16.73
N ASP A 57 -3.01 -0.24 16.53
CA ASP A 57 -3.81 -1.37 16.06
C ASP A 57 -4.42 -2.17 17.23
N LYS A 58 -4.02 -1.84 18.48
CA LYS A 58 -4.55 -2.45 19.74
C LYS A 58 -4.51 -3.98 19.74
N ASN A 59 -3.50 -4.55 19.11
CA ASN A 59 -3.26 -5.98 19.06
C ASN A 59 -2.05 -6.38 19.90
N SER A 60 -1.93 -7.68 20.19
CA SER A 60 -0.83 -8.27 20.98
C SER A 60 0.17 -9.02 20.09
N LEU A 61 0.37 -8.58 18.85
CA LEU A 61 1.32 -9.19 17.94
C LEU A 61 2.75 -9.01 18.43
N ASP A 62 3.55 -10.05 18.29
CA ASP A 62 5.00 -9.99 18.46
C ASP A 62 5.71 -10.20 17.11
N ILE A 63 7.03 -10.10 17.11
CA ILE A 63 7.82 -10.16 15.88
C ILE A 63 7.73 -11.52 15.17
N ASN A 64 7.36 -12.59 15.88
CA ASN A 64 7.27 -13.93 15.32
C ASN A 64 5.92 -14.20 14.68
N ASN A 65 4.91 -13.38 14.99
CA ASN A 65 3.52 -13.57 14.52
C ASN A 65 2.97 -12.38 13.71
N ILE A 66 3.77 -11.38 13.40
CA ILE A 66 3.35 -10.29 12.50
C ILE A 66 3.30 -10.71 11.03
N LEU A 67 3.97 -11.80 10.65
CA LEU A 67 4.01 -12.32 9.27
C LEU A 67 3.01 -13.47 9.12
N LEU A 68 2.12 -13.35 8.15
CA LEU A 68 1.36 -14.47 7.60
C LEU A 68 2.07 -15.00 6.36
N GLU A 69 2.47 -16.25 6.40
CA GLU A 69 3.06 -16.97 5.27
C GLU A 69 1.99 -17.67 4.41
N GLU A 70 2.40 -18.21 3.28
CA GLU A 70 1.52 -18.75 2.26
C GLU A 70 0.53 -19.82 2.80
N ASP A 71 0.98 -20.72 3.68
CA ASP A 71 0.15 -21.77 4.27
C ASP A 71 -0.98 -21.20 5.15
N GLU A 72 -0.69 -20.16 5.89
CA GLU A 72 -1.65 -19.49 6.77
C GLU A 72 -2.65 -18.64 5.95
N ILE A 73 -2.17 -17.97 4.90
CA ILE A 73 -3.02 -17.26 3.93
C ILE A 73 -3.99 -18.25 3.29
N GLU A 74 -3.48 -19.41 2.83
CA GLU A 74 -4.29 -20.48 2.26
C GLU A 74 -5.37 -20.97 3.24
N ARG A 75 -4.98 -21.22 4.48
CA ARG A 75 -5.89 -21.73 5.51
C ARG A 75 -7.02 -20.74 5.83
N GLN A 76 -6.67 -19.48 6.07
CA GLN A 76 -7.64 -18.45 6.46
C GLN A 76 -8.52 -17.97 5.29
N SER A 77 -8.09 -18.17 4.05
CA SER A 77 -8.87 -17.79 2.86
C SER A 77 -9.97 -18.79 2.49
N ARG A 78 -10.10 -19.94 3.20
CA ARG A 78 -11.08 -20.98 2.88
C ARG A 78 -12.53 -20.61 3.20
N ASP A 79 -12.74 -19.71 4.15
CA ASP A 79 -14.07 -19.33 4.64
C ASP A 79 -14.76 -18.26 3.77
N VAL A 80 -14.33 -18.12 2.51
CA VAL A 80 -14.95 -17.18 1.55
C VAL A 80 -16.06 -17.88 0.79
N PRO A 81 -17.29 -17.30 0.71
CA PRO A 81 -18.37 -17.84 -0.08
C PRO A 81 -17.98 -18.03 -1.56
N SER A 82 -18.47 -19.09 -2.20
CA SER A 82 -18.08 -19.44 -3.57
C SER A 82 -18.42 -18.38 -4.59
N ASP A 83 -19.58 -17.73 -4.45
CA ASP A 83 -20.02 -16.63 -5.32
C ASP A 83 -19.08 -15.42 -5.23
N LEU A 84 -18.57 -15.12 -4.03
CA LEU A 84 -17.57 -14.08 -3.86
C LEU A 84 -16.20 -14.50 -4.44
N CYS A 85 -15.80 -15.76 -4.29
CA CYS A 85 -14.59 -16.28 -4.94
C CYS A 85 -14.67 -16.12 -6.47
N ASP A 86 -15.80 -16.48 -7.08
CA ASP A 86 -16.02 -16.33 -8.52
C ASP A 86 -15.96 -14.87 -8.96
N ALA A 87 -16.61 -13.98 -8.22
CA ALA A 87 -16.58 -12.55 -8.49
C ALA A 87 -15.16 -11.94 -8.39
N LEU A 88 -14.37 -12.36 -7.40
CA LEU A 88 -12.99 -11.90 -7.23
C LEU A 88 -12.07 -12.44 -8.35
N ASN A 89 -12.24 -13.69 -8.78
CA ASN A 89 -11.50 -14.24 -9.92
C ASN A 89 -11.82 -13.47 -11.21
N VAL A 90 -13.10 -13.23 -11.50
CA VAL A 90 -13.51 -12.43 -12.67
C VAL A 90 -12.93 -11.02 -12.60
N SER A 91 -12.94 -10.39 -11.42
CA SER A 91 -12.34 -9.07 -11.23
C SER A 91 -10.84 -9.09 -11.50
N MET A 92 -10.13 -10.07 -10.96
CA MET A 92 -8.69 -10.24 -11.16
C MET A 92 -8.34 -10.41 -12.64
N ASP A 93 -9.06 -11.27 -13.37
CA ASP A 93 -8.81 -11.52 -14.79
C ASP A 93 -9.03 -10.27 -15.65
N ARG A 94 -10.07 -9.49 -15.34
CA ARG A 94 -10.35 -8.23 -16.05
C ARG A 94 -9.28 -7.19 -15.81
N VAL A 95 -8.82 -7.03 -14.56
CA VAL A 95 -7.73 -6.10 -14.21
C VAL A 95 -6.42 -6.55 -14.87
N ARG A 96 -6.11 -7.86 -14.87
CA ARG A 96 -4.95 -8.44 -15.56
C ARG A 96 -4.98 -8.13 -17.05
N THR A 97 -6.08 -8.48 -17.73
CA THR A 97 -6.25 -8.25 -19.17
C THR A 97 -6.08 -6.76 -19.54
N TYR A 98 -6.55 -5.86 -18.69
CA TYR A 98 -6.38 -4.42 -18.93
C TYR A 98 -4.91 -4.00 -18.82
N HIS A 99 -4.21 -4.42 -17.76
CA HIS A 99 -2.82 -4.02 -17.53
C HIS A 99 -1.83 -4.69 -18.48
N GLU A 100 -2.09 -5.91 -18.94
CA GLU A 100 -1.29 -6.56 -20.00
C GLU A 100 -1.24 -5.72 -21.29
N LYS A 101 -2.34 -5.01 -21.62
CA LYS A 101 -2.38 -4.10 -22.76
C LYS A 101 -1.64 -2.78 -22.56
N GLN A 102 -1.23 -2.48 -21.33
CA GLN A 102 -0.49 -1.27 -20.98
C GLN A 102 1.03 -1.49 -20.93
N LEU A 103 1.50 -2.73 -21.07
CA LEU A 103 2.92 -3.02 -21.04
C LEU A 103 3.62 -2.28 -22.18
N PRO A 104 4.63 -1.46 -21.87
CA PRO A 104 5.40 -0.76 -22.91
C PRO A 104 6.35 -1.72 -23.62
N ASN A 105 6.67 -1.41 -24.86
CA ASN A 105 7.65 -2.16 -25.63
C ASN A 105 9.03 -1.52 -25.52
N ASP A 106 10.06 -2.34 -25.51
CA ASP A 106 11.43 -1.90 -25.70
C ASP A 106 11.59 -1.30 -27.11
N LEU A 107 12.41 -0.28 -27.23
CA LEU A 107 12.79 0.31 -28.52
C LEU A 107 14.30 0.22 -28.69
N VAL A 108 14.74 -0.37 -29.79
CA VAL A 108 16.15 -0.35 -30.22
C VAL A 108 16.17 -0.10 -31.71
N TYR A 109 16.95 0.88 -32.13
CA TYR A 109 17.17 1.20 -33.58
C TYR A 109 18.60 1.64 -33.81
N GLU A 110 19.02 1.64 -35.08
CA GLU A 110 20.30 2.11 -35.53
C GLU A 110 20.09 3.38 -36.37
N ASP A 111 20.85 4.43 -36.11
CA ASP A 111 20.78 5.68 -36.85
C ASP A 111 21.66 5.63 -38.10
N ASN A 112 21.62 6.70 -38.89
CA ASN A 112 22.38 6.82 -40.15
C ASN A 112 23.91 6.85 -39.97
N LEU A 113 24.39 6.93 -38.73
CA LEU A 113 25.80 6.90 -38.36
C LEU A 113 26.21 5.56 -37.74
N ASN A 114 25.36 4.53 -37.86
CA ASN A 114 25.51 3.20 -37.25
C ASN A 114 25.56 3.21 -35.70
N SER A 115 24.99 4.23 -35.04
CA SER A 115 24.87 4.27 -33.61
C SER A 115 23.60 3.55 -33.17
N LYS A 116 23.71 2.61 -32.18
CA LYS A 116 22.57 1.93 -31.63
C LYS A 116 21.98 2.77 -30.49
N LEU A 117 20.72 3.14 -30.65
CA LEU A 117 19.95 3.96 -29.71
C LEU A 117 18.70 3.20 -29.27
N GLY A 118 18.27 3.42 -28.03
CA GLY A 118 17.06 2.79 -27.57
C GLY A 118 16.82 2.97 -26.08
N TYR A 119 15.75 2.34 -25.62
CA TYR A 119 15.40 2.20 -24.22
C TYR A 119 14.82 0.82 -23.96
N VAL A 120 14.98 0.36 -22.75
CA VAL A 120 14.42 -0.91 -22.28
C VAL A 120 13.61 -0.66 -21.00
N TRP A 121 12.48 -1.35 -20.89
CA TRP A 121 11.66 -1.34 -19.71
C TRP A 121 12.02 -2.50 -18.81
N ARG A 122 12.14 -2.23 -17.53
CA ARG A 122 12.36 -3.27 -16.51
C ARG A 122 11.43 -3.04 -15.33
N PRO A 123 10.86 -4.09 -14.73
CA PRO A 123 10.15 -3.95 -13.47
C PRO A 123 11.09 -3.46 -12.38
N VAL A 124 10.53 -2.83 -11.36
CA VAL A 124 11.24 -2.66 -10.09
C VAL A 124 11.41 -4.03 -9.43
N GLU A 125 12.43 -4.20 -8.61
CA GLU A 125 12.73 -5.51 -7.99
C GLU A 125 11.68 -5.91 -6.97
N SER A 126 11.13 -4.93 -6.22
CA SER A 126 10.17 -5.20 -5.14
C SER A 126 9.12 -4.11 -5.00
N VAL A 127 7.91 -4.53 -4.60
CA VAL A 127 6.77 -3.64 -4.33
C VAL A 127 6.14 -3.98 -2.99
N GLY A 128 5.93 -2.96 -2.17
CA GLY A 128 5.10 -3.02 -0.97
C GLY A 128 3.66 -2.56 -1.27
N ILE A 129 2.68 -3.39 -0.95
CA ILE A 129 1.27 -3.06 -1.11
C ILE A 129 0.67 -2.73 0.25
N TYR A 130 0.17 -1.51 0.40
CA TYR A 130 -0.57 -1.10 1.59
C TYR A 130 -2.06 -1.31 1.37
N VAL A 131 -2.67 -2.17 2.19
CA VAL A 131 -4.12 -2.40 2.20
C VAL A 131 -4.68 -1.88 3.52
N PRO A 132 -5.59 -0.89 3.51
CA PRO A 132 -6.13 -0.35 4.73
C PRO A 132 -6.97 -1.39 5.47
N GLY A 133 -6.88 -1.38 6.79
CA GLY A 133 -7.84 -2.07 7.66
C GLY A 133 -9.04 -1.17 7.97
N GLY A 134 -9.93 -1.66 8.83
CA GLY A 134 -11.08 -0.91 9.30
C GLY A 134 -12.38 -1.73 9.25
N THR A 135 -13.52 -1.04 9.29
CA THR A 135 -14.85 -1.67 9.34
C THR A 135 -15.25 -2.37 8.04
N ALA A 136 -14.66 -1.99 6.92
CA ALA A 136 -14.90 -2.61 5.62
C ALA A 136 -13.69 -3.43 5.17
N SER A 137 -13.92 -4.57 4.51
CA SER A 137 -12.87 -5.33 3.84
C SER A 137 -12.69 -4.82 2.41
N TYR A 138 -11.42 -4.76 1.95
CA TYR A 138 -11.08 -4.19 0.65
C TYR A 138 -10.33 -5.19 -0.25
N PRO A 139 -10.93 -6.33 -0.63
CA PRO A 139 -10.29 -7.29 -1.53
C PRO A 139 -9.98 -6.69 -2.91
N SER A 140 -10.81 -5.74 -3.38
CA SER A 140 -10.55 -5.01 -4.62
C SER A 140 -9.27 -4.18 -4.57
N THR A 141 -8.92 -3.61 -3.41
CA THR A 141 -7.66 -2.88 -3.23
C THR A 141 -6.46 -3.80 -3.44
N VAL A 142 -6.54 -5.05 -2.96
CA VAL A 142 -5.48 -6.04 -3.20
C VAL A 142 -5.32 -6.27 -4.70
N ILE A 143 -6.40 -6.62 -5.40
CA ILE A 143 -6.38 -6.90 -6.85
C ILE A 143 -5.84 -5.70 -7.64
N MET A 144 -6.35 -4.49 -7.37
CA MET A 144 -5.99 -3.28 -8.11
C MET A 144 -4.53 -2.85 -7.92
N ASN A 145 -3.87 -3.25 -6.83
CA ASN A 145 -2.47 -2.93 -6.58
C ASN A 145 -1.52 -4.09 -6.91
N ALA A 146 -1.95 -5.34 -6.67
CA ALA A 146 -1.10 -6.51 -6.91
C ALA A 146 -0.99 -6.86 -8.40
N ILE A 147 -2.10 -6.90 -9.12
CA ILE A 147 -2.11 -7.34 -10.52
C ILE A 147 -1.24 -6.46 -11.42
N PRO A 148 -1.25 -5.12 -11.34
CA PRO A 148 -0.30 -4.29 -12.10
C PRO A 148 1.17 -4.62 -11.82
N ALA A 149 1.53 -4.90 -10.56
CA ALA A 149 2.88 -5.30 -10.19
C ALA A 149 3.25 -6.67 -10.79
N VAL A 150 2.34 -7.66 -10.68
CA VAL A 150 2.52 -9.00 -11.27
C VAL A 150 2.66 -8.91 -12.79
N VAL A 151 1.80 -8.15 -13.47
CA VAL A 151 1.84 -7.97 -14.93
C VAL A 151 3.12 -7.27 -15.38
N ALA A 152 3.62 -6.30 -14.59
CA ALA A 152 4.90 -5.65 -14.85
C ALA A 152 6.10 -6.58 -14.66
N GLY A 153 5.94 -7.76 -14.04
CA GLY A 153 7.01 -8.73 -13.78
C GLY A 153 7.76 -8.51 -12.47
N VAL A 154 7.15 -7.85 -11.49
CA VAL A 154 7.74 -7.69 -10.15
C VAL A 154 7.74 -9.05 -9.44
N GLU A 155 8.90 -9.49 -8.96
CA GLU A 155 9.06 -10.80 -8.34
C GLU A 155 8.80 -10.79 -6.83
N ASP A 156 9.20 -9.74 -6.12
CA ASP A 156 9.02 -9.61 -4.67
C ASP A 156 7.88 -8.63 -4.34
N ILE A 157 6.72 -9.19 -4.02
CA ILE A 157 5.54 -8.42 -3.63
C ILE A 157 5.22 -8.72 -2.18
N THR A 158 5.33 -7.69 -1.34
CA THR A 158 5.03 -7.74 0.09
C THR A 158 3.78 -6.93 0.38
N MET A 159 2.80 -7.51 1.06
CA MET A 159 1.60 -6.79 1.49
C MET A 159 1.67 -6.44 2.97
N VAL A 160 1.18 -5.25 3.33
CA VAL A 160 0.93 -4.87 4.72
C VAL A 160 -0.55 -4.52 4.88
N THR A 161 -1.16 -4.99 5.95
CA THR A 161 -2.55 -4.67 6.31
C THR A 161 -2.74 -4.84 7.82
N PRO A 162 -3.36 -3.89 8.53
CA PRO A 162 -3.61 -4.06 9.95
C PRO A 162 -4.70 -5.12 10.18
N MET A 163 -4.61 -5.83 11.29
CA MET A 163 -5.67 -6.74 11.73
C MET A 163 -6.82 -5.94 12.33
N THR A 164 -8.03 -6.31 11.99
CA THR A 164 -9.24 -5.78 12.64
C THR A 164 -9.83 -6.88 13.53
N ASN A 165 -10.04 -6.58 14.82
CA ASN A 165 -10.51 -7.57 15.79
C ASN A 165 -9.68 -8.87 15.80
N THR A 166 -8.35 -8.76 15.74
CA THR A 166 -7.38 -9.87 15.76
C THR A 166 -7.34 -10.75 14.50
N ALA A 167 -8.00 -10.36 13.41
CA ALA A 167 -7.99 -11.11 12.15
C ALA A 167 -7.96 -10.20 10.92
N ILE A 168 -7.46 -10.73 9.82
CA ILE A 168 -7.63 -10.14 8.48
C ILE A 168 -8.87 -10.79 7.85
N SER A 169 -9.65 -10.01 7.10
CA SER A 169 -10.83 -10.54 6.41
C SER A 169 -10.46 -11.68 5.45
N PRO A 170 -11.16 -12.85 5.49
CA PRO A 170 -10.91 -13.95 4.56
C PRO A 170 -10.94 -13.55 3.09
N SER A 171 -11.82 -12.61 2.71
CA SER A 171 -11.90 -12.11 1.32
C SER A 171 -10.65 -11.33 0.89
N VAL A 172 -10.00 -10.60 1.80
CA VAL A 172 -8.72 -9.92 1.55
C VAL A 172 -7.61 -10.93 1.37
N LEU A 173 -7.59 -11.98 2.22
CA LEU A 173 -6.61 -13.08 2.11
C LEU A 173 -6.82 -13.90 0.84
N PHE A 174 -8.07 -14.17 0.47
CA PHE A 174 -8.38 -14.83 -0.81
C PHE A 174 -7.91 -14.00 -2.01
N ALA A 175 -8.16 -12.70 -2.01
CA ALA A 175 -7.67 -11.81 -3.05
C ALA A 175 -6.13 -11.80 -3.11
N ALA A 176 -5.43 -11.78 -1.97
CA ALA A 176 -3.98 -11.88 -1.91
C ALA A 176 -3.47 -13.20 -2.51
N LYS A 177 -4.11 -14.33 -2.15
CA LYS A 177 -3.81 -15.66 -2.66
C LYS A 177 -3.94 -15.74 -4.19
N ILE A 178 -5.07 -15.33 -4.77
CA ILE A 178 -5.28 -15.39 -6.22
C ILE A 178 -4.37 -14.44 -7.00
N CYS A 179 -3.88 -13.37 -6.35
CA CYS A 179 -2.88 -12.47 -6.91
C CYS A 179 -1.44 -12.98 -6.74
N GLY A 180 -1.21 -14.10 -6.05
CA GLY A 180 0.11 -14.68 -5.84
C GLY A 180 0.94 -14.01 -4.75
N ILE A 181 0.32 -13.27 -3.82
CA ILE A 181 1.02 -12.68 -2.68
C ILE A 181 1.30 -13.76 -1.64
N LYS A 182 2.57 -13.91 -1.26
CA LYS A 182 3.05 -14.97 -0.36
C LYS A 182 3.40 -14.47 1.04
N LYS A 183 3.55 -13.15 1.22
CA LYS A 183 3.95 -12.52 2.48
C LYS A 183 3.02 -11.38 2.81
N ILE A 184 2.36 -11.49 3.95
CA ILE A 184 1.47 -10.45 4.46
C ILE A 184 1.89 -10.11 5.88
N TYR A 185 2.33 -8.87 6.12
CA TYR A 185 2.59 -8.39 7.46
C TYR A 185 1.33 -7.76 8.04
N CYS A 186 0.96 -8.19 9.25
CA CYS A 186 -0.24 -7.77 9.98
C CYS A 186 -0.05 -6.42 10.68
N ILE A 187 0.35 -5.41 9.94
CA ILE A 187 0.69 -4.06 10.42
C ILE A 187 0.06 -2.99 9.55
N GLY A 188 -0.26 -1.84 10.13
CA GLY A 188 -0.88 -0.71 9.43
C GLY A 188 -0.20 0.63 9.74
N GLY A 189 -0.84 1.72 9.36
CA GLY A 189 -0.42 3.08 9.68
C GLY A 189 0.92 3.52 9.10
N ALA A 190 1.44 4.63 9.63
CA ALA A 190 2.71 5.21 9.20
C ALA A 190 3.91 4.29 9.50
N GLN A 191 3.85 3.49 10.58
CA GLN A 191 4.89 2.55 10.94
C GLN A 191 5.07 1.43 9.91
N ALA A 192 3.97 0.94 9.31
CA ALA A 192 4.04 -0.06 8.24
C ALA A 192 4.68 0.51 6.97
N VAL A 193 4.32 1.74 6.61
CA VAL A 193 4.91 2.43 5.46
C VAL A 193 6.40 2.70 5.70
N ALA A 194 6.77 3.15 6.90
CA ALA A 194 8.17 3.38 7.26
C ALA A 194 8.99 2.08 7.23
N ALA A 195 8.43 0.96 7.72
CA ALA A 195 9.08 -0.35 7.67
C ALA A 195 9.29 -0.83 6.22
N LEU A 196 8.31 -0.64 5.33
CA LEU A 196 8.47 -0.95 3.90
C LEU A 196 9.50 -0.04 3.21
N ALA A 197 9.59 1.23 3.62
CA ALA A 197 10.49 2.20 2.98
C ALA A 197 11.96 2.03 3.41
N TYR A 198 12.19 1.84 4.71
CA TYR A 198 13.55 1.83 5.27
C TYR A 198 14.04 0.44 5.65
N GLY A 199 13.13 -0.52 5.76
CA GLY A 199 13.41 -1.85 6.27
C GLY A 199 13.55 -1.90 7.79
N THR A 200 13.43 -3.10 8.32
CA THR A 200 13.76 -3.47 9.69
C THR A 200 14.57 -4.75 9.66
N LYS A 201 14.82 -5.41 10.80
CA LYS A 201 15.44 -6.75 10.78
C LYS A 201 14.50 -7.79 10.16
N THR A 202 13.18 -7.64 10.36
CA THR A 202 12.16 -8.60 9.90
C THR A 202 11.62 -8.25 8.52
N ILE A 203 11.48 -6.97 8.19
CA ILE A 203 10.89 -6.49 6.94
C ILE A 203 11.97 -5.92 6.04
N LYS A 204 12.12 -6.48 4.84
CA LYS A 204 13.03 -5.93 3.82
C LYS A 204 12.44 -4.65 3.22
N PRO A 205 13.26 -3.63 2.97
CA PRO A 205 12.79 -2.44 2.27
C PRO A 205 12.41 -2.77 0.82
N VAL A 206 11.44 -2.05 0.29
CA VAL A 206 10.95 -2.22 -1.09
C VAL A 206 11.29 -1.02 -1.96
N ASN A 207 11.37 -1.24 -3.28
CA ASN A 207 11.70 -0.16 -4.23
C ASN A 207 10.51 0.81 -4.44
N LYS A 208 9.27 0.31 -4.29
CA LYS A 208 8.06 1.12 -4.47
C LYS A 208 6.96 0.67 -3.52
N ILE A 209 6.23 1.63 -2.96
CA ILE A 209 5.06 1.39 -2.13
C ILE A 209 3.82 1.90 -2.89
N VAL A 210 2.76 1.09 -2.92
CA VAL A 210 1.49 1.41 -3.55
C VAL A 210 0.33 1.07 -2.62
N GLY A 211 -0.77 1.75 -2.77
CA GLY A 211 -2.01 1.48 -2.01
C GLY A 211 -2.69 2.75 -1.53
N PRO A 212 -4.00 2.71 -1.22
CA PRO A 212 -4.75 3.82 -0.64
C PRO A 212 -4.45 3.92 0.85
N GLY A 213 -3.65 4.90 1.26
CA GLY A 213 -3.39 5.19 2.66
C GLY A 213 -4.43 6.14 3.26
N ASN A 214 -4.63 6.07 4.59
CA ASN A 214 -5.29 7.13 5.34
C ASN A 214 -4.33 8.32 5.51
N ILE A 215 -4.79 9.43 6.13
CA ILE A 215 -3.99 10.64 6.30
C ILE A 215 -2.62 10.38 6.94
N TYR A 216 -2.50 9.44 7.88
CA TYR A 216 -1.24 9.08 8.53
C TYR A 216 -0.33 8.28 7.59
N ALA A 217 -0.88 7.37 6.79
CA ALA A 217 -0.11 6.60 5.82
C ALA A 217 0.28 7.45 4.59
N VAL A 218 -0.52 8.47 4.22
CA VAL A 218 -0.26 9.33 3.05
C VAL A 218 0.67 10.49 3.39
N SER A 219 0.71 10.96 4.63
CA SER A 219 1.59 12.07 5.05
C SER A 219 3.08 11.80 4.79
N TYR A 220 3.50 10.53 4.66
CA TYR A 220 4.88 10.19 4.28
C TYR A 220 5.26 10.68 2.87
N THR A 221 4.30 10.86 1.96
CA THR A 221 4.59 11.35 0.60
C THR A 221 5.13 12.77 0.57
N HIS A 222 4.88 13.54 1.63
CA HIS A 222 5.41 14.89 1.83
C HIS A 222 6.75 14.91 2.59
N LEU A 223 7.09 13.80 3.23
CA LEU A 223 8.39 13.58 3.86
C LEU A 223 9.26 12.90 2.80
N THR A 224 10.22 13.66 2.25
CA THR A 224 11.10 13.18 1.17
C THR A 224 11.75 11.85 1.55
N LEU A 225 11.28 10.76 0.93
CA LEU A 225 11.99 9.50 0.94
C LEU A 225 13.30 9.72 0.18
N PRO A 226 14.46 9.24 0.66
CA PRO A 226 15.69 9.32 -0.10
C PRO A 226 15.49 8.52 -1.39
N THR A 227 15.26 9.23 -2.50
CA THR A 227 15.35 8.62 -3.82
C THR A 227 16.81 8.27 -4.06
N ARG A 228 17.17 7.00 -3.92
CA ARG A 228 18.43 6.51 -4.47
C ARG A 228 18.27 6.47 -5.99
N SER A 229 18.54 7.59 -6.65
CA SER A 229 18.83 7.57 -8.07
C SER A 229 20.24 7.02 -8.23
N TYR A 230 20.36 5.79 -8.67
CA TYR A 230 21.59 5.32 -9.30
C TYR A 230 21.56 5.85 -10.74
N VAL A 231 22.44 6.78 -11.04
CA VAL A 231 22.80 7.14 -12.41
C VAL A 231 23.80 6.12 -12.90
#